data_8f8a2686e038ec8fb3b82dc2b2c9fe2d
#
_entry.id   8f8a2686e038ec8fb3b82dc2b2c9fe2d
#
_cell.length_a   1.000
_cell.length_b   1.000
_cell.length_c   1.000
_cell.angle_alpha   90.00
_cell.angle_beta   90.00
_cell.angle_gamma   90.00
#
_symmetry.space_group_name_H-M   'P 1'
#
loop_
_entity.id
_entity.type
_entity.pdbx_description
1 polymer ?
#
loop_
_entity_poly.entity_id
_entity_poly.type
_entity_poly.pdbx_seq_one_letter_code
_entity_poly.pdbx_strand_id
1 'polypeptide(L)'
;MFKVASNLTMMFKEVEFSKRFEKAAKAGFGAVEMLWPYELAKADLKKLLDDNGLKLALFNTKGGDTANGQWGRAAIPGGFDDAKEDIDLALDYAVYAGCKTVHVMSAVVKGFDKEASYEALAKSVGYAASQARSHGITITLEALCPEVKPDYLYKSQYETLAFVNKVNLDNVKVQFDFYHAQMVDGGITKFLKNNIAKVGHVQIASVPDRHEFDHGELDGAYCLKLLNDLNYEGFVGCEYNPQGITEEGLAFLSPYLKKPA
;
A
#
# COMPACT_ATOMS: atom_id res chain seq x y z
N MET A 1 -15.62 -5.80 10.19
CA MET A 1 -14.54 -6.78 9.83
C MET A 1 -13.86 -6.25 8.58
N PHE A 2 -12.53 -6.16 8.57
CA PHE A 2 -11.74 -5.75 7.41
C PHE A 2 -11.92 -6.72 6.23
N LYS A 3 -11.45 -6.31 5.06
CA LYS A 3 -11.47 -7.09 3.81
C LYS A 3 -10.03 -7.34 3.36
N VAL A 4 -9.74 -8.53 2.86
CA VAL A 4 -8.41 -8.84 2.32
C VAL A 4 -8.31 -8.50 0.84
N ALA A 5 -7.14 -8.02 0.43
CA ALA A 5 -6.79 -7.76 -0.95
C ALA A 5 -5.51 -8.52 -1.31
N SER A 6 -5.48 -9.15 -2.48
CA SER A 6 -4.26 -9.78 -3.00
C SER A 6 -3.39 -8.73 -3.68
N ASN A 7 -2.10 -8.67 -3.35
CA ASN A 7 -1.15 -7.83 -4.09
C ASN A 7 -0.69 -8.55 -5.36
N LEU A 8 -1.21 -8.12 -6.51
CA LEU A 8 -0.94 -8.78 -7.80
C LEU A 8 0.48 -8.55 -8.33
N THR A 9 1.24 -7.63 -7.75
CA THR A 9 2.67 -7.49 -8.07
C THR A 9 3.49 -8.63 -7.48
N MET A 10 3.07 -9.16 -6.32
CA MET A 10 3.81 -10.17 -5.57
C MET A 10 3.20 -11.57 -5.64
N MET A 11 1.87 -11.67 -5.66
CA MET A 11 1.14 -12.94 -5.64
C MET A 11 0.72 -13.38 -7.04
N PHE A 12 0.42 -14.67 -7.21
CA PHE A 12 -0.01 -15.28 -8.49
C PHE A 12 0.97 -15.06 -9.65
N LYS A 13 2.28 -14.95 -9.34
CA LYS A 13 3.33 -14.77 -10.35
C LYS A 13 3.54 -15.98 -11.24
N GLU A 14 2.90 -17.08 -10.95
CA GLU A 14 2.87 -18.32 -11.73
C GLU A 14 2.17 -18.13 -13.08
N VAL A 15 1.40 -17.04 -13.23
CA VAL A 15 0.69 -16.70 -14.46
C VAL A 15 0.97 -15.26 -14.90
N GLU A 16 0.66 -14.98 -16.17
CA GLU A 16 0.73 -13.63 -16.73
C GLU A 16 -0.10 -12.63 -15.93
N PHE A 17 0.34 -11.37 -15.86
CA PHE A 17 -0.24 -10.35 -14.98
C PHE A 17 -1.77 -10.21 -15.15
N SER A 18 -2.27 -10.18 -16.38
CA SER A 18 -3.71 -10.07 -16.66
C SER A 18 -4.54 -11.26 -16.13
N LYS A 19 -3.92 -12.43 -15.99
CA LYS A 19 -4.57 -13.64 -15.46
C LYS A 19 -4.59 -13.70 -13.94
N ARG A 20 -3.77 -12.89 -13.26
CA ARG A 20 -3.72 -12.83 -11.79
C ARG A 20 -5.02 -12.32 -11.19
N PHE A 21 -5.78 -11.48 -11.90
CA PHE A 21 -7.11 -11.02 -11.46
C PHE A 21 -8.08 -12.18 -11.33
N GLU A 22 -8.17 -13.02 -12.36
CA GLU A 22 -9.01 -14.24 -12.36
C GLU A 22 -8.59 -15.20 -11.25
N LYS A 23 -7.28 -15.41 -11.08
CA LYS A 23 -6.72 -16.27 -10.03
C LYS A 23 -7.06 -15.77 -8.64
N ALA A 24 -6.89 -14.48 -8.37
CA ALA A 24 -7.25 -13.89 -7.09
C ALA A 24 -8.75 -14.03 -6.80
N ALA A 25 -9.62 -13.78 -7.78
CA ALA A 25 -11.06 -13.94 -7.62
C ALA A 25 -11.44 -15.40 -7.32
N LYS A 26 -10.87 -16.38 -8.06
CA LYS A 26 -11.09 -17.82 -7.82
C LYS A 26 -10.59 -18.27 -6.45
N ALA A 27 -9.49 -17.70 -5.95
CA ALA A 27 -8.99 -17.95 -4.60
C ALA A 27 -9.84 -17.32 -3.50
N GLY A 28 -10.90 -16.56 -3.85
CA GLY A 28 -11.85 -15.98 -2.90
C GLY A 28 -11.57 -14.53 -2.50
N PHE A 29 -10.56 -13.87 -3.08
CA PHE A 29 -10.36 -12.44 -2.84
C PHE A 29 -11.50 -11.61 -3.42
N GLY A 30 -11.94 -10.60 -2.67
CA GLY A 30 -12.92 -9.62 -3.14
C GLY A 30 -12.29 -8.31 -3.60
N ALA A 31 -10.98 -8.19 -3.43
CA ALA A 31 -10.21 -7.02 -3.82
C ALA A 31 -8.77 -7.40 -4.17
N VAL A 32 -8.14 -6.53 -4.93
CA VAL A 32 -6.72 -6.62 -5.29
C VAL A 32 -6.03 -5.28 -5.06
N GLU A 33 -4.74 -5.31 -4.91
CA GLU A 33 -3.85 -4.15 -4.96
C GLU A 33 -2.64 -4.45 -5.83
N MET A 34 -1.87 -3.46 -6.17
CA MET A 34 -0.63 -3.63 -6.92
C MET A 34 0.25 -2.40 -6.75
N LEU A 35 1.56 -2.54 -6.97
CA LEU A 35 2.43 -1.38 -6.92
C LEU A 35 2.07 -0.37 -8.02
N TRP A 36 2.06 -0.82 -9.27
CA TRP A 36 1.83 0.09 -10.40
C TRP A 36 0.93 -0.54 -11.46
N PRO A 37 -0.25 0.07 -11.76
CA PRO A 37 -1.15 -0.43 -12.79
C PRO A 37 -0.82 0.10 -14.21
N TYR A 38 0.17 0.96 -14.36
CA TYR A 38 0.34 1.85 -15.53
C TYR A 38 0.80 1.17 -16.81
N GLU A 39 1.15 -0.12 -16.76
CA GLU A 39 1.38 -0.95 -17.95
C GLU A 39 0.06 -1.36 -18.65
N LEU A 40 -1.05 -1.30 -17.93
CA LEU A 40 -2.39 -1.48 -18.48
C LEU A 40 -3.01 -0.12 -18.79
N ALA A 41 -3.70 -0.01 -19.92
CA ALA A 41 -4.60 1.13 -20.10
C ALA A 41 -5.68 1.10 -19.00
N LYS A 42 -6.10 2.26 -18.50
CA LYS A 42 -7.08 2.32 -17.39
C LYS A 42 -8.41 1.63 -17.71
N ALA A 43 -8.81 1.58 -19.00
CA ALA A 43 -9.98 0.85 -19.46
C ALA A 43 -9.81 -0.68 -19.33
N ASP A 44 -8.61 -1.19 -19.65
CA ASP A 44 -8.29 -2.61 -19.54
C ASP A 44 -8.21 -3.04 -18.07
N LEU A 45 -7.58 -2.20 -17.22
CA LEU A 45 -7.58 -2.41 -15.77
C LEU A 45 -9.02 -2.50 -15.22
N LYS A 46 -9.87 -1.52 -15.57
CA LYS A 46 -11.26 -1.50 -15.12
C LYS A 46 -12.03 -2.73 -15.61
N LYS A 47 -11.83 -3.14 -16.85
CA LYS A 47 -12.43 -4.34 -17.41
C LYS A 47 -12.00 -5.60 -16.65
N LEU A 48 -10.70 -5.76 -16.35
CA LEU A 48 -10.20 -6.90 -15.57
C LEU A 48 -10.81 -6.95 -14.16
N LEU A 49 -10.97 -5.81 -13.52
CA LEU A 49 -11.64 -5.72 -12.21
C LEU A 49 -13.10 -6.13 -12.29
N ASP A 50 -13.85 -5.58 -13.26
CA ASP A 50 -15.28 -5.83 -13.42
C ASP A 50 -15.58 -7.27 -13.81
N ASP A 51 -14.86 -7.80 -14.79
CA ASP A 51 -15.02 -9.18 -15.26
C ASP A 51 -14.82 -10.22 -14.15
N ASN A 52 -14.02 -9.86 -13.12
CA ASN A 52 -13.71 -10.76 -12.01
C ASN A 52 -14.41 -10.36 -10.69
N GLY A 53 -15.26 -9.33 -10.71
CA GLY A 53 -15.97 -8.85 -9.52
C GLY A 53 -15.04 -8.35 -8.39
N LEU A 54 -13.88 -7.81 -8.74
CA LEU A 54 -12.85 -7.35 -7.83
C LEU A 54 -12.92 -5.84 -7.62
N LYS A 55 -12.57 -5.38 -6.42
CA LYS A 55 -12.30 -3.98 -6.12
C LYS A 55 -10.80 -3.72 -6.16
N LEU A 56 -10.40 -2.53 -6.61
CA LEU A 56 -9.03 -2.07 -6.48
C LEU A 56 -8.89 -1.38 -5.11
N ALA A 57 -8.13 -2.00 -4.21
CA ALA A 57 -7.97 -1.53 -2.83
C ALA A 57 -6.97 -0.39 -2.73
N LEU A 58 -5.84 -0.51 -3.43
CA LEU A 58 -4.73 0.45 -3.39
C LEU A 58 -3.81 0.24 -4.60
N PHE A 59 -3.15 1.30 -4.99
CA PHE A 59 -1.94 1.29 -5.82
C PHE A 59 -1.13 2.57 -5.57
N ASN A 60 0.11 2.60 -6.07
CA ASN A 60 1.06 3.68 -5.81
C ASN A 60 1.11 4.69 -6.96
N THR A 61 1.51 5.93 -6.69
CA THR A 61 2.05 6.82 -7.72
C THR A 61 3.25 6.17 -8.39
N LYS A 62 3.68 6.65 -9.57
CA LYS A 62 4.86 6.07 -10.24
C LYS A 62 6.08 6.07 -9.33
N GLY A 63 6.88 5.00 -9.45
CA GLY A 63 8.16 4.88 -8.74
C GLY A 63 9.27 5.76 -9.31
N GLY A 64 9.08 6.36 -10.49
CA GLY A 64 10.15 7.01 -11.24
C GLY A 64 11.05 5.99 -11.95
N ASP A 65 12.32 6.34 -12.17
CA ASP A 65 13.33 5.45 -12.75
C ASP A 65 13.83 4.45 -11.70
N THR A 66 13.04 3.42 -11.45
CA THR A 66 13.35 2.40 -10.42
C THR A 66 14.61 1.58 -10.75
N ALA A 67 14.96 1.46 -12.03
CA ALA A 67 16.18 0.78 -12.49
C ALA A 67 17.43 1.53 -12.04
N ASN A 68 17.37 2.87 -11.94
CA ASN A 68 18.43 3.73 -11.45
C ASN A 68 18.26 4.16 -9.98
N GLY A 69 17.43 3.42 -9.23
CA GLY A 69 17.31 3.58 -7.78
C GLY A 69 16.31 4.62 -7.31
N GLN A 70 15.54 5.26 -8.20
CA GLN A 70 14.39 6.06 -7.76
C GLN A 70 13.32 5.16 -7.14
N TRP A 71 12.60 5.70 -6.16
CA TRP A 71 11.47 5.03 -5.54
C TRP A 71 10.48 6.07 -5.02
N GLY A 72 9.71 6.64 -5.95
CA GLY A 72 8.87 7.82 -5.74
C GLY A 72 9.60 9.12 -6.09
N ARG A 73 8.83 10.18 -6.31
CA ARG A 73 9.33 11.53 -6.67
C ARG A 73 8.75 12.64 -5.79
N ALA A 74 7.78 12.34 -4.91
CA ALA A 74 7.04 13.36 -4.20
C ALA A 74 7.88 14.15 -3.17
N ALA A 75 9.01 13.59 -2.71
CA ALA A 75 9.90 14.20 -1.73
C ALA A 75 11.20 14.75 -2.33
N ILE A 76 11.32 14.85 -3.65
CA ILE A 76 12.51 15.40 -4.30
C ILE A 76 12.47 16.92 -4.29
N PRO A 77 13.42 17.61 -3.62
CA PRO A 77 13.51 19.08 -3.67
C PRO A 77 13.61 19.60 -5.10
N GLY A 78 12.75 20.55 -5.46
CA GLY A 78 12.65 21.07 -6.81
C GLY A 78 11.88 20.20 -7.83
N GLY A 79 11.52 18.96 -7.47
CA GLY A 79 10.87 17.98 -8.36
C GLY A 79 9.32 18.01 -8.34
N PHE A 80 8.70 19.12 -7.96
CA PHE A 80 7.25 19.17 -7.78
C PHE A 80 6.47 18.89 -9.07
N ASP A 81 6.93 19.36 -10.23
CA ASP A 81 6.20 19.18 -11.49
C ASP A 81 6.14 17.70 -11.88
N ASP A 82 7.24 16.98 -11.72
CA ASP A 82 7.28 15.53 -11.93
C ASP A 82 6.37 14.78 -10.94
N ALA A 83 6.40 15.16 -9.66
CA ALA A 83 5.53 14.58 -8.64
C ALA A 83 4.05 14.85 -8.96
N LYS A 84 3.75 16.04 -9.45
CA LYS A 84 2.40 16.45 -9.86
C LYS A 84 1.90 15.58 -11.02
N GLU A 85 2.72 15.34 -12.05
CA GLU A 85 2.35 14.46 -13.17
C GLU A 85 2.03 13.04 -12.69
N ASP A 86 2.83 12.48 -11.78
CA ASP A 86 2.59 11.16 -11.22
C ASP A 86 1.31 11.09 -10.37
N ILE A 87 1.02 12.14 -9.62
CA ILE A 87 -0.18 12.26 -8.80
C ILE A 87 -1.42 12.38 -9.70
N ASP A 88 -1.39 13.25 -10.71
CA ASP A 88 -2.50 13.45 -11.64
C ASP A 88 -2.83 12.15 -12.38
N LEU A 89 -1.82 11.42 -12.85
CA LEU A 89 -1.99 10.13 -13.49
C LEU A 89 -2.61 9.12 -12.52
N ALA A 90 -2.10 9.04 -11.28
CA ALA A 90 -2.62 8.11 -10.28
C ALA A 90 -4.09 8.42 -9.96
N LEU A 91 -4.45 9.68 -9.79
CA LEU A 91 -5.83 10.08 -9.50
C LEU A 91 -6.76 9.81 -10.69
N ASP A 92 -6.30 10.01 -11.94
CA ASP A 92 -7.08 9.63 -13.13
C ASP A 92 -7.39 8.13 -13.17
N TYR A 93 -6.40 7.28 -12.89
CA TYR A 93 -6.60 5.82 -12.76
C TYR A 93 -7.52 5.47 -11.59
N ALA A 94 -7.32 6.10 -10.43
CA ALA A 94 -8.12 5.82 -9.24
C ALA A 94 -9.60 6.15 -9.44
N VAL A 95 -9.89 7.31 -10.02
CA VAL A 95 -11.27 7.73 -10.34
C VAL A 95 -11.89 6.76 -11.33
N TYR A 96 -11.18 6.42 -12.41
CA TYR A 96 -11.69 5.55 -13.47
C TYR A 96 -11.95 4.12 -12.98
N ALA A 97 -11.02 3.55 -12.20
CA ALA A 97 -11.13 2.19 -11.64
C ALA A 97 -11.99 2.12 -10.38
N GLY A 98 -12.39 3.25 -9.79
CA GLY A 98 -13.17 3.30 -8.55
C GLY A 98 -12.33 3.02 -7.29
N CYS A 99 -11.00 3.17 -7.37
CA CYS A 99 -10.10 3.01 -6.23
C CYS A 99 -10.25 4.20 -5.26
N LYS A 100 -10.29 3.91 -3.96
CA LYS A 100 -10.48 4.94 -2.92
C LYS A 100 -9.22 5.21 -2.09
N THR A 101 -8.11 4.56 -2.39
CA THR A 101 -6.85 4.75 -1.67
C THR A 101 -5.68 4.77 -2.67
N VAL A 102 -4.88 5.81 -2.63
CA VAL A 102 -3.67 5.97 -3.46
C VAL A 102 -2.49 6.23 -2.54
N HIS A 103 -1.45 5.42 -2.66
CA HIS A 103 -0.18 5.65 -1.98
C HIS A 103 0.66 6.64 -2.78
N VAL A 104 0.92 7.81 -2.19
CA VAL A 104 1.89 8.76 -2.72
C VAL A 104 3.27 8.38 -2.22
N MET A 105 4.05 7.75 -3.10
CA MET A 105 5.42 7.34 -2.79
C MET A 105 6.29 8.57 -2.52
N SER A 106 6.95 8.62 -1.35
CA SER A 106 7.79 9.77 -1.00
C SER A 106 8.99 9.91 -1.93
N ALA A 107 10.12 9.40 -1.60
CA ALA A 107 11.29 9.23 -2.48
C ALA A 107 12.46 8.56 -1.74
N VAL A 108 13.42 8.02 -2.50
CA VAL A 108 14.80 7.83 -2.06
C VAL A 108 15.49 9.19 -2.10
N VAL A 109 15.93 9.69 -0.94
CA VAL A 109 16.44 11.07 -0.77
C VAL A 109 17.94 11.14 -0.55
N LYS A 110 18.67 10.14 -1.02
CA LYS A 110 20.13 10.12 -0.93
C LYS A 110 20.75 11.37 -1.56
N GLY A 111 21.53 12.09 -0.79
CA GLY A 111 22.22 13.32 -1.25
C GLY A 111 21.38 14.60 -1.18
N PHE A 112 20.11 14.52 -0.79
CA PHE A 112 19.25 15.68 -0.54
C PHE A 112 19.24 16.04 0.96
N ASP A 113 19.01 17.32 1.25
CA ASP A 113 18.72 17.77 2.60
C ASP A 113 17.38 17.21 3.07
N LYS A 114 17.35 16.66 4.31
CA LYS A 114 16.16 15.97 4.84
C LYS A 114 14.99 16.91 5.04
N GLU A 115 15.22 18.12 5.53
CA GLU A 115 14.14 19.08 5.77
C GLU A 115 13.57 19.61 4.44
N ALA A 116 14.43 19.92 3.46
CA ALA A 116 13.99 20.29 2.12
C ALA A 116 13.16 19.18 1.46
N SER A 117 13.49 17.90 1.72
CA SER A 117 12.72 16.75 1.24
C SER A 117 11.35 16.63 1.93
N TYR A 118 11.27 16.92 3.23
CA TYR A 118 9.98 17.01 3.93
C TYR A 118 9.11 18.16 3.43
N GLU A 119 9.70 19.31 3.10
CA GLU A 119 8.97 20.45 2.52
C GLU A 119 8.45 20.11 1.12
N ALA A 120 9.26 19.47 0.27
CA ALA A 120 8.86 19.00 -1.06
C ALA A 120 7.69 18.01 -0.96
N LEU A 121 7.78 17.04 -0.02
CA LEU A 121 6.71 16.08 0.23
C LEU A 121 5.43 16.77 0.72
N ALA A 122 5.54 17.74 1.63
CA ALA A 122 4.37 18.47 2.15
C ALA A 122 3.62 19.18 1.02
N LYS A 123 4.35 19.79 0.08
CA LYS A 123 3.78 20.41 -1.11
C LYS A 123 3.07 19.39 -2.00
N SER A 124 3.72 18.26 -2.30
CA SER A 124 3.17 17.20 -3.16
C SER A 124 1.93 16.53 -2.54
N VAL A 125 2.00 16.20 -1.25
CA VAL A 125 0.88 15.59 -0.50
C VAL A 125 -0.29 16.57 -0.36
N GLY A 126 -0.02 17.84 -0.11
CA GLY A 126 -1.06 18.89 -0.06
C GLY A 126 -1.80 19.01 -1.38
N TYR A 127 -1.06 18.98 -2.49
CA TYR A 127 -1.65 18.93 -3.84
C TYR A 127 -2.49 17.67 -4.05
N ALA A 128 -1.91 16.49 -3.79
CA ALA A 128 -2.61 15.22 -3.95
C ALA A 128 -3.91 15.15 -3.14
N ALA A 129 -3.85 15.54 -1.86
CA ALA A 129 -5.01 15.55 -0.98
C ALA A 129 -6.12 16.49 -1.46
N SER A 130 -5.74 17.67 -1.97
CA SER A 130 -6.69 18.64 -2.53
C SER A 130 -7.42 18.08 -3.74
N GLN A 131 -6.69 17.48 -4.71
CA GLN A 131 -7.28 16.88 -5.90
C GLN A 131 -8.13 15.64 -5.59
N ALA A 132 -7.68 14.82 -4.64
CA ALA A 132 -8.33 13.57 -4.24
C ALA A 132 -9.67 13.79 -3.49
N ARG A 133 -9.83 14.92 -2.80
CA ARG A 133 -10.94 15.20 -1.87
C ARG A 133 -12.32 15.09 -2.52
N SER A 134 -12.50 15.69 -3.70
CA SER A 134 -13.79 15.69 -4.43
C SER A 134 -14.22 14.29 -4.89
N HIS A 135 -13.28 13.36 -4.98
CA HIS A 135 -13.50 11.97 -5.39
C HIS A 135 -13.62 11.00 -4.20
N GLY A 136 -13.51 11.51 -2.98
CA GLY A 136 -13.50 10.69 -1.76
C GLY A 136 -12.34 9.71 -1.73
N ILE A 137 -11.16 10.13 -2.25
CA ILE A 137 -9.94 9.34 -2.26
C ILE A 137 -9.07 9.72 -1.07
N THR A 138 -8.57 8.71 -0.36
CA THR A 138 -7.58 8.83 0.70
C THR A 138 -6.18 8.72 0.12
N ILE A 139 -5.31 9.62 0.48
CA ILE A 139 -3.87 9.55 0.20
C ILE A 139 -3.20 8.84 1.36
N THR A 140 -2.40 7.82 1.08
CA THR A 140 -1.61 7.14 2.09
C THR A 140 -0.12 7.39 1.91
N LEU A 141 0.60 7.31 3.03
CA LEU A 141 2.05 7.42 3.12
C LEU A 141 2.59 6.23 3.90
N GLU A 142 3.69 5.68 3.45
CA GLU A 142 4.27 4.45 3.98
C GLU A 142 5.74 4.66 4.37
N ALA A 143 6.13 4.08 5.52
CA ALA A 143 7.54 3.94 5.91
C ALA A 143 8.09 2.63 5.32
N LEU A 144 9.28 2.68 4.74
CA LEU A 144 9.99 1.49 4.25
C LEU A 144 11.24 1.24 5.09
N CYS A 145 11.41 0.00 5.56
CA CYS A 145 12.62 -0.38 6.30
C CYS A 145 13.87 -0.26 5.41
N PRO A 146 15.03 0.10 6.00
CA PRO A 146 16.28 0.29 5.26
C PRO A 146 16.75 -0.94 4.50
N GLU A 147 16.39 -2.14 4.97
CA GLU A 147 16.72 -3.43 4.33
C GLU A 147 16.07 -3.54 2.94
N VAL A 148 14.86 -3.00 2.78
CA VAL A 148 14.13 -3.01 1.50
C VAL A 148 14.52 -1.82 0.65
N LYS A 149 14.56 -0.63 1.25
CA LYS A 149 14.85 0.60 0.49
C LYS A 149 15.73 1.55 1.30
N PRO A 150 17.06 1.41 1.19
CA PRO A 150 18.00 2.35 1.79
C PRO A 150 17.71 3.79 1.34
N ASP A 151 17.90 4.73 2.25
CA ASP A 151 17.72 6.17 2.00
C ASP A 151 16.31 6.62 1.60
N TYR A 152 15.28 5.75 1.78
CA TYR A 152 13.90 6.21 1.68
C TYR A 152 13.58 7.22 2.77
N LEU A 153 12.75 8.23 2.50
CA LEU A 153 12.57 9.37 3.41
C LEU A 153 12.05 8.95 4.78
N TYR A 154 11.02 8.10 4.83
CA TYR A 154 10.49 7.55 6.08
C TYR A 154 11.02 6.13 6.28
N LYS A 155 11.49 5.85 7.49
CA LYS A 155 11.97 4.52 7.88
C LYS A 155 11.12 3.91 8.98
N SER A 156 10.33 4.74 9.68
CA SER A 156 9.55 4.37 10.85
C SER A 156 8.09 4.77 10.68
N GLN A 157 7.19 3.95 11.19
CA GLN A 157 5.76 4.26 11.25
C GLN A 157 5.48 5.52 12.08
N TYR A 158 6.33 5.80 13.08
CA TYR A 158 6.22 7.03 13.88
C TYR A 158 6.66 8.28 13.11
N GLU A 159 7.68 8.18 12.23
CA GLU A 159 8.06 9.30 11.34
C GLU A 159 6.91 9.62 10.37
N THR A 160 6.31 8.60 9.75
CA THR A 160 5.16 8.78 8.86
C THR A 160 3.97 9.37 9.60
N LEU A 161 3.65 8.87 10.80
CA LEU A 161 2.57 9.39 11.63
C LEU A 161 2.82 10.86 12.02
N ALA A 162 4.05 11.22 12.41
CA ALA A 162 4.41 12.58 12.74
C ALA A 162 4.18 13.53 11.56
N PHE A 163 4.54 13.10 10.35
CA PHE A 163 4.28 13.88 9.15
C PHE A 163 2.78 13.99 8.83
N VAL A 164 2.02 12.91 8.90
CA VAL A 164 0.55 12.93 8.72
C VAL A 164 -0.11 13.89 9.70
N ASN A 165 0.34 13.91 10.96
CA ASN A 165 -0.15 14.85 11.95
C ASN A 165 0.28 16.30 11.67
N LYS A 166 1.50 16.51 11.15
CA LYS A 166 2.02 17.86 10.79
C LYS A 166 1.21 18.46 9.63
N VAL A 167 0.93 17.69 8.57
CA VAL A 167 0.14 18.19 7.44
C VAL A 167 -1.34 18.35 7.78
N ASN A 168 -1.85 17.59 8.73
CA ASN A 168 -3.20 17.68 9.32
C ASN A 168 -4.33 17.79 8.29
N LEU A 169 -4.32 16.91 7.29
CA LEU A 169 -5.35 16.80 6.26
C LEU A 169 -6.18 15.54 6.49
N ASP A 170 -7.52 15.66 6.47
CA ASP A 170 -8.45 14.58 6.83
C ASP A 170 -8.33 13.34 5.94
N ASN A 171 -8.00 13.56 4.65
CA ASN A 171 -7.83 12.51 3.66
C ASN A 171 -6.36 12.10 3.43
N VAL A 172 -5.44 12.42 4.37
CA VAL A 172 -4.06 11.92 4.38
C VAL A 172 -3.87 11.01 5.59
N LYS A 173 -3.45 9.77 5.36
CA LYS A 173 -3.35 8.74 6.39
C LYS A 173 -2.07 7.91 6.25
N VAL A 174 -1.76 7.16 7.29
CA VAL A 174 -0.67 6.18 7.30
C VAL A 174 -1.09 4.94 6.52
N GLN A 175 -0.23 4.43 5.65
CA GLN A 175 -0.23 3.04 5.20
C GLN A 175 0.65 2.25 6.17
N PHE A 176 0.04 1.32 6.87
CA PHE A 176 0.69 0.54 7.90
C PHE A 176 1.02 -0.85 7.37
N ASP A 177 2.27 -1.10 7.02
CA ASP A 177 2.75 -2.43 6.70
C ASP A 177 3.37 -3.08 7.94
N PHE A 178 2.84 -4.23 8.34
CA PHE A 178 3.33 -5.01 9.49
C PHE A 178 4.78 -5.44 9.31
N TYR A 179 5.20 -5.75 8.08
CA TYR A 179 6.58 -6.11 7.79
C TYR A 179 7.54 -4.97 8.12
N HIS A 180 7.32 -3.79 7.52
CA HIS A 180 8.17 -2.63 7.76
C HIS A 180 8.12 -2.15 9.22
N ALA A 181 6.95 -2.20 9.85
CA ALA A 181 6.77 -1.83 11.25
C ALA A 181 7.55 -2.75 12.18
N GLN A 182 7.54 -4.06 11.95
CA GLN A 182 8.29 -5.01 12.78
C GLN A 182 9.79 -4.91 12.54
N MET A 183 10.22 -4.74 11.30
CA MET A 183 11.65 -4.62 10.95
C MET A 183 12.33 -3.42 11.62
N VAL A 184 11.59 -2.35 11.93
CA VAL A 184 12.18 -1.09 12.43
C VAL A 184 11.70 -0.75 13.84
N ASP A 185 10.39 -0.70 14.06
CA ASP A 185 9.81 -0.09 15.25
C ASP A 185 9.49 -1.11 16.35
N GLY A 186 8.96 -2.26 15.98
CA GLY A 186 8.29 -3.15 16.93
C GLY A 186 7.09 -2.46 17.60
N GLY A 187 6.64 -2.98 18.73
CA GLY A 187 5.56 -2.36 19.52
C GLY A 187 4.25 -2.13 18.77
N ILE A 188 3.99 -2.92 17.74
CA ILE A 188 2.87 -2.84 16.79
C ILE A 188 1.52 -2.64 17.50
N THR A 189 1.25 -3.43 18.53
CA THR A 189 0.00 -3.35 19.31
C THR A 189 -0.21 -1.96 19.89
N LYS A 190 0.84 -1.36 20.45
CA LYS A 190 0.78 0.00 21.03
C LYS A 190 0.53 1.05 19.94
N PHE A 191 1.23 0.93 18.81
CA PHE A 191 1.06 1.85 17.70
C PHE A 191 -0.39 1.82 17.19
N LEU A 192 -0.91 0.64 16.86
CA LEU A 192 -2.25 0.49 16.28
C LEU A 192 -3.36 0.90 17.27
N LYS A 193 -3.28 0.50 18.56
CA LYS A 193 -4.26 0.91 19.57
C LYS A 193 -4.38 2.42 19.71
N ASN A 194 -3.28 3.14 19.59
CA ASN A 194 -3.27 4.59 19.75
C ASN A 194 -3.61 5.36 18.47
N ASN A 195 -3.42 4.74 17.28
CA ASN A 195 -3.41 5.49 16.03
C ASN A 195 -4.26 4.88 14.92
N ILE A 196 -5.11 3.88 15.20
CA ILE A 196 -5.89 3.18 14.16
C ILE A 196 -6.75 4.14 13.32
N ALA A 197 -7.27 5.22 13.91
CA ALA A 197 -8.04 6.24 13.20
C ALA A 197 -7.22 7.01 12.15
N LYS A 198 -5.88 7.01 12.27
CA LYS A 198 -4.94 7.61 11.32
C LYS A 198 -4.44 6.63 10.26
N VAL A 199 -4.80 5.35 10.36
CA VAL A 199 -4.43 4.31 9.38
C VAL A 199 -5.46 4.28 8.26
N GLY A 200 -5.01 4.45 7.02
CA GLY A 200 -5.86 4.45 5.82
C GLY A 200 -5.82 3.12 5.06
N HIS A 201 -4.72 2.39 5.18
CA HIS A 201 -4.52 1.08 4.58
C HIS A 201 -3.57 0.24 5.44
N VAL A 202 -3.74 -1.06 5.40
CA VAL A 202 -2.89 -2.01 6.13
C VAL A 202 -2.33 -3.02 5.14
N GLN A 203 -1.05 -3.40 5.32
CA GLN A 203 -0.44 -4.49 4.57
C GLN A 203 0.19 -5.52 5.51
N ILE A 204 0.25 -6.77 5.05
CA ILE A 204 0.76 -7.89 5.82
C ILE A 204 1.80 -8.70 5.04
N ALA A 205 2.87 -9.03 5.70
CA ALA A 205 3.84 -10.05 5.32
C ALA A 205 4.57 -10.56 6.56
N SER A 206 5.10 -11.78 6.51
CA SER A 206 5.92 -12.32 7.59
C SER A 206 7.29 -11.63 7.67
N VAL A 207 7.92 -11.73 8.82
CA VAL A 207 9.26 -11.21 9.10
C VAL A 207 10.15 -12.38 9.52
N PRO A 208 11.39 -12.49 9.03
CA PRO A 208 12.10 -11.50 8.18
C PRO A 208 11.92 -11.68 6.67
N ASP A 209 11.37 -12.79 6.18
CA ASP A 209 11.50 -13.24 4.79
C ASP A 209 10.43 -12.70 3.84
N ARG A 210 9.45 -11.95 4.36
CA ARG A 210 8.35 -11.34 3.61
C ARG A 210 7.51 -12.34 2.82
N HIS A 211 7.15 -13.46 3.50
CA HIS A 211 6.30 -14.55 3.00
C HIS A 211 4.90 -14.51 3.63
N GLU A 212 4.20 -15.66 3.65
CA GLU A 212 2.88 -15.84 4.27
C GLU A 212 2.88 -15.38 5.73
N PHE A 213 1.82 -14.67 6.15
CA PHE A 213 1.78 -13.97 7.44
C PHE A 213 1.61 -14.87 8.67
N ASP A 214 1.39 -16.14 8.48
CA ASP A 214 1.34 -17.17 9.55
C ASP A 214 2.70 -17.83 9.83
N HIS A 215 3.76 -17.32 9.24
CA HIS A 215 5.14 -17.75 9.42
C HIS A 215 6.00 -16.62 10.02
N GLY A 216 7.24 -16.97 10.39
CA GLY A 216 8.21 -15.98 10.88
C GLY A 216 8.00 -15.58 12.33
N GLU A 217 8.51 -14.39 12.71
CA GLU A 217 8.57 -13.94 14.11
C GLU A 217 7.35 -13.14 14.57
N LEU A 218 6.40 -12.83 13.67
CA LEU A 218 5.14 -12.20 14.03
C LEU A 218 4.04 -13.25 14.24
N ASP A 219 3.27 -13.11 15.31
CA ASP A 219 2.01 -13.84 15.46
C ASP A 219 0.95 -13.20 14.54
N GLY A 220 0.85 -13.70 13.32
CA GLY A 220 -0.10 -13.19 12.30
C GLY A 220 -1.55 -13.32 12.75
N ALA A 221 -1.91 -14.41 13.44
CA ALA A 221 -3.27 -14.61 13.95
C ALA A 221 -3.64 -13.53 14.98
N TYR A 222 -2.71 -13.22 15.90
CA TYR A 222 -2.87 -12.14 16.86
C TYR A 222 -3.00 -10.78 16.14
N CYS A 223 -2.18 -10.50 15.15
CA CYS A 223 -2.19 -9.25 14.41
C CYS A 223 -3.52 -9.04 13.66
N LEU A 224 -4.03 -10.06 12.98
CA LEU A 224 -5.33 -10.00 12.30
C LEU A 224 -6.50 -9.86 13.31
N LYS A 225 -6.42 -10.57 14.43
CA LYS A 225 -7.39 -10.39 15.52
C LYS A 225 -7.36 -8.97 16.08
N LEU A 226 -6.19 -8.39 16.28
CA LEU A 226 -6.03 -7.01 16.77
C LEU A 226 -6.71 -6.00 15.84
N LEU A 227 -6.60 -6.12 14.53
CA LEU A 227 -7.30 -5.25 13.58
C LEU A 227 -8.82 -5.35 13.73
N ASN A 228 -9.37 -6.56 13.95
CA ASN A 228 -10.80 -6.73 14.22
C ASN A 228 -11.22 -6.12 15.56
N ASP A 229 -10.43 -6.33 16.63
CA ASP A 229 -10.70 -5.77 17.96
C ASP A 229 -10.69 -4.23 17.94
N LEU A 230 -9.90 -3.63 17.05
CA LEU A 230 -9.83 -2.19 16.82
C LEU A 230 -10.90 -1.68 15.83
N ASN A 231 -11.80 -2.54 15.37
CA ASN A 231 -12.83 -2.22 14.37
C ASN A 231 -12.28 -1.60 13.09
N TYR A 232 -11.12 -2.09 12.62
CA TYR A 232 -10.60 -1.68 11.33
C TYR A 232 -11.50 -2.23 10.20
N GLU A 233 -12.02 -1.35 9.35
CA GLU A 233 -12.97 -1.71 8.29
C GLU A 233 -12.38 -1.58 6.86
N GLY A 234 -11.10 -1.16 6.78
CA GLY A 234 -10.39 -0.99 5.51
C GLY A 234 -9.99 -2.29 4.85
N PHE A 235 -9.14 -2.18 3.85
CA PHE A 235 -8.49 -3.33 3.23
C PHE A 235 -7.20 -3.67 3.94
N VAL A 236 -6.90 -4.98 3.97
CA VAL A 236 -5.62 -5.56 4.39
C VAL A 236 -4.99 -6.20 3.15
N GLY A 237 -3.96 -5.58 2.62
CA GLY A 237 -3.22 -6.03 1.45
C GLY A 237 -2.25 -7.16 1.80
N CYS A 238 -2.30 -8.25 1.06
CA CYS A 238 -1.36 -9.36 1.19
C CYS A 238 -0.11 -9.05 0.36
N GLU A 239 0.82 -8.26 0.91
CA GLU A 239 2.00 -7.78 0.19
C GLU A 239 3.23 -8.61 0.51
N TYR A 240 3.18 -9.88 0.14
CA TYR A 240 4.25 -10.84 0.38
C TYR A 240 4.57 -11.69 -0.86
N ASN A 241 5.75 -12.30 -0.86
CA ASN A 241 6.16 -13.27 -1.87
C ASN A 241 5.78 -14.69 -1.39
N PRO A 242 4.82 -15.36 -2.03
CA PRO A 242 4.49 -16.74 -1.67
C PRO A 242 5.71 -17.65 -1.72
N GLN A 243 5.84 -18.57 -0.76
CA GLN A 243 6.94 -19.56 -0.74
C GLN A 243 6.80 -20.62 -1.84
N GLY A 244 5.59 -20.82 -2.32
CA GLY A 244 5.27 -21.78 -3.35
C GLY A 244 4.17 -21.29 -4.27
N ILE A 245 3.27 -22.18 -4.66
CA ILE A 245 2.06 -21.81 -5.43
C ILE A 245 1.17 -20.96 -4.50
N THR A 246 0.76 -19.79 -4.99
CA THR A 246 0.05 -18.81 -4.17
C THR A 246 -1.17 -19.41 -3.45
N GLU A 247 -2.00 -20.18 -4.16
CA GLU A 247 -3.22 -20.76 -3.59
C GLU A 247 -2.97 -21.71 -2.42
N GLU A 248 -1.83 -22.42 -2.41
CA GLU A 248 -1.48 -23.39 -1.37
C GLU A 248 -1.14 -22.71 -0.04
N GLY A 249 -0.64 -21.45 -0.08
CA GLY A 249 -0.29 -20.65 1.10
C GLY A 249 -1.45 -19.88 1.74
N LEU A 250 -2.69 -19.99 1.24
CA LEU A 250 -3.80 -19.12 1.67
C LEU A 250 -4.59 -19.63 2.89
N ALA A 251 -4.19 -20.73 3.51
CA ALA A 251 -4.97 -21.36 4.59
C ALA A 251 -5.25 -20.39 5.76
N PHE A 252 -4.28 -19.56 6.15
CA PHE A 252 -4.42 -18.59 7.23
C PHE A 252 -5.42 -17.47 6.94
N LEU A 253 -5.72 -17.21 5.66
CA LEU A 253 -6.71 -16.22 5.22
C LEU A 253 -8.11 -16.81 5.06
N SER A 254 -8.31 -18.12 5.19
CA SER A 254 -9.59 -18.78 4.95
C SER A 254 -10.80 -18.14 5.65
N PRO A 255 -10.69 -17.57 6.88
CA PRO A 255 -11.80 -16.86 7.52
C PRO A 255 -12.22 -15.56 6.84
N TYR A 256 -11.37 -14.98 6.00
CA TYR A 256 -11.52 -13.67 5.38
C TYR A 256 -11.78 -13.74 3.87
N LEU A 257 -11.56 -14.88 3.26
CA LEU A 257 -11.84 -15.13 1.84
C LEU A 257 -13.30 -15.49 1.63
N LYS A 258 -13.84 -15.12 0.47
CA LYS A 258 -15.16 -15.59 0.05
C LYS A 258 -15.09 -17.10 -0.18
N LYS A 259 -16.11 -17.83 0.28
CA LYS A 259 -16.21 -19.24 -0.07
C LYS A 259 -16.38 -19.36 -1.58
N PRO A 260 -15.70 -20.34 -2.23
CA PRO A 260 -16.01 -20.67 -3.62
C PRO A 260 -17.50 -20.95 -3.77
N ALA A 261 -18.10 -20.41 -4.83
CA ALA A 261 -19.50 -20.66 -5.15
C ALA A 261 -19.74 -22.11 -5.58
#